data_86068f177f8f5649ec6e348a5b1a4206
#
_entry.id   86068f177f8f5649ec6e348a5b1a4206
#
_cell.length_a   1.000
_cell.length_b   1.000
_cell.length_c   1.000
_cell.angle_alpha   90.00
_cell.angle_beta   90.00
_cell.angle_gamma   90.00
#
_symmetry.space_group_name_H-M   'P 1'
#
loop_
_entity.id
_entity.type
_entity.pdbx_description
1 polymer ?
#
loop_
_entity_poly.entity_id
_entity_poly.type
_entity_poly.pdbx_seq_one_letter_code
_entity_poly.pdbx_strand_id
1 'polypeptide(L)'
;MYKSLYIILFLFTASGAQAQQLPERSLVRKGNRQYNKGNYEKSIERYERALEAAPESFEARYNLGNALYKAERFDKAEQTMRQAAADTLRTDDERAQAFYNLGNAQFKQQKYKEALESYKN
;
A
#
# COMPACT_ATOMS: atom_id res chain seq x y z
N MET A 1 -20.80 -17.45 -38.85
CA MET A 1 -20.25 -18.44 -37.91
C MET A 1 -18.93 -17.98 -37.29
N TYR A 2 -17.96 -17.58 -38.09
CA TYR A 2 -16.67 -17.14 -37.59
C TYR A 2 -16.70 -15.79 -36.84
N LYS A 3 -17.61 -14.88 -37.23
CA LYS A 3 -17.75 -13.57 -36.59
C LYS A 3 -18.26 -13.65 -35.14
N SER A 4 -19.09 -14.64 -34.82
CA SER A 4 -19.61 -14.83 -33.45
C SER A 4 -18.52 -15.33 -32.50
N LEU A 5 -17.62 -16.17 -33.01
CA LEU A 5 -16.49 -16.68 -32.20
C LEU A 5 -15.53 -15.57 -31.80
N TYR A 6 -15.25 -14.62 -32.70
CA TYR A 6 -14.37 -13.49 -32.40
C TYR A 6 -14.99 -12.55 -31.35
N ILE A 7 -16.30 -12.31 -31.41
CA ILE A 7 -17.01 -11.48 -30.44
C ILE A 7 -16.97 -12.10 -29.04
N ILE A 8 -17.13 -13.43 -28.95
CA ILE A 8 -17.07 -14.15 -27.68
C ILE A 8 -15.68 -14.06 -27.07
N LEU A 9 -14.62 -14.20 -27.88
CA LEU A 9 -13.24 -14.08 -27.41
C LEU A 9 -12.94 -12.66 -26.90
N PHE A 10 -13.45 -11.64 -27.58
CA PHE A 10 -13.24 -10.25 -27.18
C PHE A 10 -13.94 -9.94 -25.85
N LEU A 11 -15.16 -10.44 -25.66
CA LEU A 11 -15.89 -10.28 -24.40
C LEU A 11 -15.20 -10.97 -23.23
N PHE A 12 -14.58 -12.12 -23.49
CA PHE A 12 -13.86 -12.86 -22.45
C PHE A 12 -12.60 -12.13 -21.99
N THR A 13 -11.85 -11.51 -22.92
CA THR A 13 -10.67 -10.73 -22.57
C THR A 13 -11.03 -9.47 -21.79
N ALA A 14 -12.12 -8.79 -22.13
CA ALA A 14 -12.58 -7.62 -21.42
C ALA A 14 -13.00 -7.96 -19.98
N SER A 15 -13.68 -9.10 -19.80
CA SER A 15 -14.07 -9.56 -18.46
C SER A 15 -12.86 -9.90 -17.59
N GLY A 16 -11.83 -10.51 -18.20
CA GLY A 16 -10.60 -10.83 -17.49
C GLY A 16 -9.85 -9.60 -17.01
N ALA A 17 -9.80 -8.53 -17.81
CA ALA A 17 -9.13 -7.30 -17.45
C ALA A 17 -9.81 -6.59 -16.26
N GLN A 18 -11.15 -6.61 -16.20
CA GLN A 18 -11.91 -6.02 -15.09
C GLN A 18 -11.73 -6.83 -13.79
N ALA A 19 -11.69 -8.15 -13.89
CA ALA A 19 -11.53 -9.02 -12.72
C ALA A 19 -10.18 -8.83 -12.05
N GLN A 20 -9.12 -8.43 -12.79
CA GLN A 20 -7.78 -8.23 -12.26
C GLN A 20 -7.66 -7.05 -11.29
N GLN A 21 -8.58 -6.06 -11.36
CA GLN A 21 -8.54 -4.89 -10.48
C GLN A 21 -9.24 -5.10 -9.14
N LEU A 22 -10.12 -6.10 -9.04
CA LEU A 22 -10.93 -6.35 -7.85
C LEU A 22 -10.13 -6.90 -6.65
N PRO A 23 -9.11 -7.79 -6.84
CA PRO A 23 -8.40 -8.38 -5.70
C PRO A 23 -7.68 -7.36 -4.84
N GLU A 24 -7.06 -6.35 -5.44
CA GLU A 24 -6.30 -5.33 -4.69
C GLU A 24 -7.21 -4.55 -3.76
N ARG A 25 -8.32 -4.01 -4.26
CA ARG A 25 -9.26 -3.23 -3.46
C ARG A 25 -9.90 -4.05 -2.34
N SER A 26 -10.25 -5.30 -2.63
CA SER A 26 -10.80 -6.22 -1.64
C SER A 26 -9.79 -6.48 -0.53
N LEU A 27 -8.54 -6.70 -0.88
CA LEU A 27 -7.46 -6.97 0.06
C LEU A 27 -7.17 -5.75 0.95
N VAL A 28 -7.19 -4.55 0.38
CA VAL A 28 -7.03 -3.32 1.17
C VAL A 28 -8.17 -3.18 2.18
N ARG A 29 -9.42 -3.41 1.76
CA ARG A 29 -10.56 -3.35 2.68
C ARG A 29 -10.46 -4.37 3.80
N LYS A 30 -10.03 -5.59 3.47
CA LYS A 30 -9.82 -6.64 4.48
C LYS A 30 -8.70 -6.26 5.44
N GLY A 31 -7.62 -5.68 4.92
CA GLY A 31 -6.54 -5.16 5.73
C GLY A 31 -7.02 -4.06 6.68
N ASN A 32 -7.82 -3.13 6.18
CA ASN A 32 -8.36 -2.04 6.97
C ASN A 32 -9.24 -2.56 8.12
N ARG A 33 -10.05 -3.57 7.86
CA ARG A 33 -10.87 -4.19 8.92
C ARG A 33 -10.03 -4.81 10.01
N GLN A 34 -8.98 -5.52 9.63
CA GLN A 34 -8.08 -6.13 10.61
C GLN A 34 -7.31 -5.06 11.40
N TYR A 35 -6.87 -4.01 10.72
CA TYR A 35 -6.19 -2.89 11.35
C TYR A 35 -7.08 -2.24 12.40
N ASN A 36 -8.34 -1.98 12.06
CA ASN A 36 -9.29 -1.33 12.96
C ASN A 36 -9.62 -2.19 14.20
N LYS A 37 -9.47 -3.50 14.08
CA LYS A 37 -9.63 -4.43 15.20
C LYS A 37 -8.37 -4.57 16.04
N GLY A 38 -7.27 -3.94 15.66
CA GLY A 38 -5.98 -4.10 16.30
C GLY A 38 -5.23 -5.37 15.90
N ASN A 39 -5.69 -6.09 14.88
CA ASN A 39 -5.05 -7.31 14.38
C ASN A 39 -4.01 -6.93 13.33
N TYR A 40 -2.91 -6.34 13.77
CA TYR A 40 -1.92 -5.74 12.87
C TYR A 40 -1.19 -6.78 12.00
N GLU A 41 -0.89 -7.95 12.54
CA GLU A 41 -0.27 -9.03 11.75
C GLU A 41 -1.14 -9.46 10.57
N LYS A 42 -2.44 -9.59 10.79
CA LYS A 42 -3.38 -9.93 9.73
C LYS A 42 -3.54 -8.80 8.73
N SER A 43 -3.53 -7.55 9.19
CA SER A 43 -3.61 -6.41 8.28
C SER A 43 -2.37 -6.33 7.40
N ILE A 44 -1.18 -6.56 7.96
CA ILE A 44 0.08 -6.62 7.21
C ILE A 44 -0.02 -7.65 6.09
N GLU A 45 -0.46 -8.86 6.40
CA GLU A 45 -0.61 -9.92 5.40
C GLU A 45 -1.52 -9.50 4.26
N ARG A 46 -2.67 -8.90 4.57
CA ARG A 46 -3.63 -8.45 3.56
C ARG A 46 -3.06 -7.35 2.68
N TYR A 47 -2.38 -6.38 3.28
CA TYR A 47 -1.77 -5.28 2.53
C TYR A 47 -0.61 -5.78 1.65
N GLU A 48 0.19 -6.72 2.13
CA GLU A 48 1.26 -7.32 1.32
C GLU A 48 0.68 -8.04 0.10
N ARG A 49 -0.41 -8.77 0.28
CA ARG A 49 -1.09 -9.43 -0.83
C ARG A 49 -1.70 -8.42 -1.80
N ALA A 50 -2.20 -7.29 -1.31
CA ALA A 50 -2.68 -6.21 -2.17
C ALA A 50 -1.56 -5.67 -3.04
N LEU A 51 -0.35 -5.51 -2.49
CA LEU A 51 0.82 -5.05 -3.24
C LEU A 51 1.32 -6.08 -4.25
N GLU A 52 1.13 -7.37 -4.00
CA GLU A 52 1.42 -8.40 -5.00
C GLU A 52 0.48 -8.24 -6.21
N ALA A 53 -0.78 -7.91 -5.96
CA ALA A 53 -1.77 -7.71 -7.02
C ALA A 53 -1.60 -6.37 -7.74
N ALA A 54 -1.18 -5.32 -7.02
CA ALA A 54 -0.99 -3.97 -7.56
C ALA A 54 0.24 -3.32 -6.92
N PRO A 55 1.44 -3.58 -7.48
CA PRO A 55 2.70 -3.09 -6.86
C PRO A 55 2.81 -1.57 -6.76
N GLU A 56 2.09 -0.81 -7.58
CA GLU A 56 2.11 0.65 -7.59
C GLU A 56 1.03 1.27 -6.68
N SER A 57 0.28 0.47 -5.93
CA SER A 57 -0.76 0.99 -5.05
C SER A 57 -0.17 1.78 -3.88
N PHE A 58 -0.31 3.09 -3.92
CA PHE A 58 0.10 3.96 -2.81
C PHE A 58 -0.69 3.63 -1.54
N GLU A 59 -2.01 3.46 -1.66
CA GLU A 59 -2.87 3.18 -0.51
C GLU A 59 -2.44 1.91 0.22
N ALA A 60 -2.20 0.83 -0.53
CA ALA A 60 -1.77 -0.43 0.08
C ALA A 60 -0.41 -0.27 0.77
N ARG A 61 0.52 0.44 0.13
CA ARG A 61 1.86 0.66 0.69
C ARG A 61 1.83 1.54 1.93
N TYR A 62 1.10 2.65 1.86
CA TYR A 62 0.95 3.56 2.99
C TYR A 62 0.31 2.86 4.19
N ASN A 63 -0.77 2.11 3.94
CA ASN A 63 -1.47 1.39 5.00
C ASN A 63 -0.61 0.26 5.57
N LEU A 64 0.19 -0.39 4.72
CA LEU A 64 1.16 -1.39 5.18
C LEU A 64 2.18 -0.77 6.13
N GLY A 65 2.72 0.38 5.77
CA GLY A 65 3.65 1.10 6.64
C GLY A 65 3.06 1.42 8.00
N ASN A 66 1.80 1.85 8.01
CA ASN A 66 1.09 2.14 9.26
C ASN A 66 0.90 0.87 10.11
N ALA A 67 0.55 -0.25 9.48
CA ALA A 67 0.36 -1.51 10.18
C ALA A 67 1.68 -2.05 10.74
N LEU A 68 2.75 -1.93 9.97
CA LEU A 68 4.08 -2.30 10.44
C LEU A 68 4.52 -1.46 11.64
N TYR A 69 4.22 -0.17 11.61
CA TYR A 69 4.51 0.72 12.73
C TYR A 69 3.74 0.29 13.98
N LYS A 70 2.45 0.00 13.84
CA LYS A 70 1.61 -0.46 14.95
C LYS A 70 2.07 -1.81 15.50
N ALA A 71 2.62 -2.67 14.64
CA ALA A 71 3.20 -3.95 15.04
C ALA A 71 4.63 -3.79 15.61
N GLU A 72 5.10 -2.55 15.73
CA GLU A 72 6.43 -2.21 16.24
C GLU A 72 7.58 -2.74 15.39
N ARG A 73 7.31 -2.98 14.10
CA ARG A 73 8.34 -3.32 13.12
C ARG A 73 8.84 -2.05 12.45
N PHE A 74 9.58 -1.26 13.20
CA PHE A 74 9.92 0.10 12.82
C PHE A 74 10.87 0.18 11.63
N ASP A 75 11.79 -0.77 11.50
CA ASP A 75 12.72 -0.83 10.37
C ASP A 75 11.98 -1.06 9.05
N LYS A 76 11.03 -1.99 9.04
CA LYS A 76 10.22 -2.28 7.85
C LYS A 76 9.22 -1.15 7.57
N ALA A 77 8.66 -0.55 8.61
CA ALA A 77 7.79 0.63 8.47
C ALA A 77 8.56 1.78 7.83
N GLU A 78 9.80 1.98 8.23
CA GLU A 78 10.68 3.00 7.61
C GLU A 78 10.86 2.75 6.13
N GLN A 79 11.23 1.54 5.73
CA GLN A 79 11.44 1.19 4.33
C GLN A 79 10.16 1.39 3.50
N THR A 80 9.04 0.95 4.04
CA THR A 80 7.75 1.02 3.35
C THR A 80 7.29 2.46 3.18
N MET A 81 7.43 3.29 4.22
CA MET A 81 7.08 4.70 4.15
C MET A 81 8.03 5.50 3.25
N ARG A 82 9.30 5.12 3.19
CA ARG A 82 10.26 5.73 2.26
C ARG A 82 9.81 5.52 0.82
N GLN A 83 9.37 4.31 0.50
CA GLN A 83 8.85 3.99 -0.84
C GLN A 83 7.58 4.78 -1.14
N ALA A 84 6.67 4.87 -0.16
CA ALA A 84 5.44 5.64 -0.33
C ALA A 84 5.73 7.13 -0.55
N ALA A 85 6.65 7.72 0.22
CA ALA A 85 7.01 9.12 0.10
C ALA A 85 7.72 9.44 -1.22
N ALA A 86 8.39 8.45 -1.81
CA ALA A 86 9.10 8.61 -3.08
C ALA A 86 8.18 8.60 -4.30
N ASP A 87 6.90 8.26 -4.13
CA ASP A 87 5.96 8.18 -5.25
C ASP A 87 5.58 9.58 -5.73
N THR A 88 6.22 10.03 -6.80
CA THR A 88 6.03 11.37 -7.36
C THR A 88 4.69 11.56 -8.06
N LEU A 89 3.91 10.49 -8.25
CA LEU A 89 2.58 10.57 -8.84
C LEU A 89 1.51 10.92 -7.79
N ARG A 90 1.90 11.02 -6.53
CA ARG A 90 0.99 11.36 -5.44
C ARG A 90 0.97 12.85 -5.17
N THR A 91 -0.10 13.30 -4.51
CA THR A 91 -0.23 14.72 -4.12
C THR A 91 0.83 15.08 -3.08
N ASP A 92 1.09 16.38 -2.95
CA ASP A 92 2.01 16.88 -1.92
C ASP A 92 1.54 16.49 -0.52
N ASP A 93 0.23 16.55 -0.27
CA ASP A 93 -0.33 16.16 1.03
C ASP A 93 -0.11 14.68 1.33
N GLU A 94 -0.34 13.81 0.35
CA GLU A 94 -0.12 12.37 0.53
C GLU A 94 1.36 12.08 0.79
N ARG A 95 2.24 12.73 0.05
CA ARG A 95 3.68 12.57 0.25
C ARG A 95 4.14 13.12 1.59
N ALA A 96 3.60 14.26 2.00
CA ALA A 96 3.92 14.85 3.30
C ALA A 96 3.51 13.93 4.45
N GLN A 97 2.35 13.30 4.35
CA GLN A 97 1.91 12.31 5.34
C GLN A 97 2.85 11.11 5.40
N ALA A 98 3.30 10.63 4.23
CA ALA A 98 4.24 9.51 4.17
C ALA A 98 5.60 9.91 4.77
N PHE A 99 6.08 11.12 4.50
CA PHE A 99 7.32 11.64 5.12
C PHE A 99 7.18 11.78 6.63
N TYR A 100 6.04 12.24 7.11
CA TYR A 100 5.78 12.36 8.54
C TYR A 100 5.84 10.99 9.22
N ASN A 101 5.18 10.00 8.63
CA ASN A 101 5.18 8.64 9.16
C ASN A 101 6.55 7.97 9.04
N LEU A 102 7.29 8.30 7.98
CA LEU A 102 8.69 7.89 7.85
C LEU A 102 9.52 8.42 9.03
N GLY A 103 9.37 9.70 9.33
CA GLY A 103 10.05 10.32 10.47
C GLY A 103 9.68 9.65 11.79
N ASN A 104 8.42 9.30 11.97
CA ASN A 104 7.98 8.60 13.17
C ASN A 104 8.65 7.24 13.33
N ALA A 105 8.76 6.47 12.24
CA ALA A 105 9.43 5.18 12.26
C ALA A 105 10.92 5.32 12.56
N GLN A 106 11.55 6.35 12.02
CA GLN A 106 12.95 6.66 12.28
C GLN A 106 13.16 7.09 13.72
N PHE A 107 12.26 7.91 14.25
CA PHE A 107 12.31 8.37 15.64
C PHE A 107 12.25 7.18 16.61
N LYS A 108 11.40 6.22 16.36
CA LYS A 108 11.28 5.02 17.19
C LYS A 108 12.56 4.19 17.21
N GLN A 109 13.38 4.30 16.17
CA GLN A 109 14.67 3.63 16.07
C GLN A 109 15.81 4.49 16.59
N GLN A 110 15.52 5.66 17.16
CA GLN A 110 16.49 6.64 17.65
C GLN A 110 17.35 7.25 16.53
N LYS A 111 16.83 7.23 15.31
CA LYS A 111 17.45 7.88 14.15
C LYS A 111 16.99 9.33 14.07
N TYR A 112 17.41 10.13 15.02
CA TYR A 112 16.83 11.47 15.23
C TYR A 112 17.16 12.46 14.11
N LYS A 113 18.37 12.38 13.54
CA LYS A 113 18.75 13.25 12.41
C LYS A 113 17.93 12.96 11.19
N GLU A 114 17.79 11.68 10.86
CA GLU A 114 16.98 11.24 9.73
C GLU A 114 15.50 11.60 9.94
N ALA A 115 15.00 11.42 11.16
CA ALA A 115 13.62 11.77 11.48
C ALA A 115 13.38 13.27 11.28
N LEU A 116 14.32 14.11 11.72
CA LEU A 116 14.20 15.56 11.54
C LEU A 116 14.14 15.93 10.05
N GLU A 117 14.99 15.32 9.23
CA GLU A 117 14.96 15.55 7.78
C GLU A 117 13.63 15.11 7.15
N SER A 118 13.10 13.96 7.58
CA SER A 118 11.82 13.48 7.09
C SER A 118 10.69 14.42 7.46
N TYR A 119 10.69 14.96 8.67
CA TYR A 119 9.65 15.90 9.13
C TYR A 119 9.67 17.23 8.39
N LYS A 120 10.80 17.60 7.80
CA LYS A 120 10.91 18.84 7.02
C LYS A 120 10.27 18.72 5.63
N ASN A 121 10.06 17.53 5.18
CA ASN A 121 9.43 17.29 3.87
C ASN A 121 7.92 17.14 4.04
#